data_6aea8d511c4f2fe8be7a82ea8d3763af
#
_entry.id   6aea8d511c4f2fe8be7a82ea8d3763af
#
_cell.length_a   1.000
_cell.length_b   1.000
_cell.length_c   1.000
_cell.angle_alpha   90.00
_cell.angle_beta   90.00
_cell.angle_gamma   90.00
#
_symmetry.space_group_name_H-M   'P 1'
#
loop_
_entity.id
_entity.type
_entity.pdbx_description
1 polymer ?
#
loop_
_entity_poly.entity_id
_entity_poly.type
_entity_poly.pdbx_seq_one_letter_code
_entity_poly.pdbx_strand_id
1 'polypeptide(L)'
;STPIKSSAASDVYKRQGYVDTKNYSYADFANEVNIHTGGISSTIGVYPSVKDKDDYQVKFEVRTKALYDKLPEAATLMKEMLFTSNIDDEKRLYEIIAELKSRLQVSISSAGHSVASTRAMTYFSKAAAYKDTITFYETLCDLEAHFDERKEALTAKLKEMVSSIFTKEHLLVSVTCEKDGLSIVETELEKFIPMLYETSGEEKQAEIVPVRKNEGFMDASQVLYVARAGNFRAHGFDYHGALRILKVIMEYDYLWINIRVKGGAYGCMNGYMKNGDTYFVSYRDPNLEKTNEIYDGIPAYIEQFTADERDMTKYIIGTISDMDVPMNPSTKGDRSMACLLYTSPSPRDTR
;
A
#
# COMPACT_ATOMS: atom_id res chain seq x y z
N SER A 1 7.99 -0.14 -35.90
CA SER A 1 8.21 -0.20 -34.46
C SER A 1 7.79 -1.56 -33.93
N THR A 2 8.74 -2.29 -33.50
CA THR A 2 8.79 -3.73 -33.32
C THR A 2 8.14 -4.21 -32.02
N PRO A 3 7.30 -5.27 -32.03
CA PRO A 3 6.68 -5.90 -30.83
C PRO A 3 7.69 -6.51 -29.84
N ILE A 4 8.94 -6.71 -30.26
CA ILE A 4 10.02 -7.34 -29.47
C ILE A 4 10.44 -6.50 -28.26
N LYS A 5 10.31 -5.16 -28.33
CA LYS A 5 10.71 -4.28 -27.21
C LYS A 5 9.75 -4.30 -26.02
N SER A 6 8.47 -4.61 -26.24
CA SER A 6 7.48 -4.67 -25.14
C SER A 6 7.55 -5.97 -24.36
N SER A 7 7.84 -7.11 -25.02
CA SER A 7 7.99 -8.41 -24.35
C SER A 7 9.27 -8.45 -23.49
N ALA A 8 10.41 -8.00 -24.05
CA ALA A 8 11.66 -7.94 -23.30
C ALA A 8 11.58 -7.03 -22.06
N ALA A 9 10.94 -5.87 -22.16
CA ALA A 9 10.71 -5.00 -21.02
C ALA A 9 9.75 -5.62 -19.98
N SER A 10 8.72 -6.35 -20.42
CA SER A 10 7.82 -7.09 -19.55
C SER A 10 8.52 -8.24 -18.83
N ASP A 11 9.42 -8.94 -19.52
CA ASP A 11 10.17 -10.06 -18.92
C ASP A 11 11.22 -9.58 -17.91
N VAL A 12 11.88 -8.45 -18.18
CA VAL A 12 12.77 -7.81 -17.21
C VAL A 12 11.98 -7.35 -15.97
N TYR A 13 10.81 -6.74 -16.16
CA TYR A 13 9.94 -6.32 -15.06
C TYR A 13 9.48 -7.50 -14.17
N LYS A 14 9.18 -8.64 -14.76
CA LYS A 14 8.75 -9.85 -14.04
C LYS A 14 9.87 -10.51 -13.22
N ARG A 15 11.14 -10.28 -13.60
CA ARG A 15 12.33 -10.83 -12.93
C ARG A 15 12.85 -9.94 -11.79
N GLN A 16 12.32 -8.72 -11.66
CA GLN A 16 12.76 -7.75 -10.67
C GLN A 16 12.35 -8.19 -9.26
N GLY A 17 13.28 -8.09 -8.31
CA GLY A 17 13.05 -8.36 -6.90
C GLY A 17 13.33 -9.81 -6.46
N TYR A 18 13.66 -10.72 -7.37
CA TYR A 18 14.11 -12.07 -6.99
C TYR A 18 15.63 -12.14 -6.88
N VAL A 19 16.09 -12.97 -5.96
CA VAL A 19 17.47 -13.44 -5.82
C VAL A 19 17.52 -14.92 -6.23
N ASP A 20 18.72 -15.45 -6.46
CA ASP A 20 18.88 -16.88 -6.63
C ASP A 20 18.40 -17.62 -5.38
N THR A 21 17.84 -18.80 -5.57
CA THR A 21 17.44 -19.69 -4.51
C THR A 21 18.30 -20.95 -4.51
N LYS A 22 18.07 -21.86 -3.59
CA LYS A 22 18.81 -23.12 -3.55
C LYS A 22 18.71 -23.91 -4.84
N ASN A 23 17.54 -23.91 -5.50
CA ASN A 23 17.25 -24.77 -6.64
C ASN A 23 17.13 -24.02 -7.96
N TYR A 24 17.04 -22.70 -7.97
CA TYR A 24 16.80 -21.90 -9.16
C TYR A 24 17.68 -20.66 -9.19
N SER A 25 18.16 -20.30 -10.38
CA SER A 25 18.57 -18.91 -10.62
C SER A 25 17.37 -17.98 -10.53
N TYR A 26 17.58 -16.70 -10.22
CA TYR A 26 16.47 -15.73 -10.15
C TYR A 26 15.68 -15.64 -11.48
N ALA A 27 16.35 -15.89 -12.60
CA ALA A 27 15.71 -15.89 -13.91
C ALA A 27 14.85 -17.14 -14.13
N ASP A 28 15.35 -18.32 -13.77
CA ASP A 28 14.58 -19.57 -13.87
C ASP A 28 13.43 -19.57 -12.86
N PHE A 29 13.67 -19.07 -11.65
CA PHE A 29 12.62 -18.93 -10.65
C PHE A 29 11.46 -18.05 -11.15
N ALA A 30 11.77 -16.91 -11.77
CA ALA A 30 10.74 -16.05 -12.37
C ALA A 30 9.97 -16.75 -13.50
N ASN A 31 10.62 -17.61 -14.29
CA ASN A 31 9.96 -18.40 -15.32
C ASN A 31 9.01 -19.43 -14.71
N GLU A 32 9.45 -20.19 -13.69
CA GLU A 32 8.63 -21.17 -12.98
C GLU A 32 7.39 -20.52 -12.34
N VAL A 33 7.57 -19.36 -11.70
CA VAL A 33 6.44 -18.57 -11.16
C VAL A 33 5.44 -18.23 -12.26
N ASN A 34 5.89 -17.81 -13.44
CA ASN A 34 5.00 -17.47 -14.55
C ASN A 34 4.30 -18.68 -15.18
N ILE A 35 4.93 -19.86 -15.17
CA ILE A 35 4.36 -21.11 -15.75
C ILE A 35 3.28 -21.68 -14.81
N HIS A 36 3.54 -21.65 -13.50
CA HIS A 36 2.71 -22.39 -12.54
C HIS A 36 1.74 -21.52 -11.76
N THR A 37 1.89 -20.18 -11.81
CA THR A 37 1.07 -19.28 -11.00
C THR A 37 0.62 -18.06 -11.79
N GLY A 38 -0.34 -17.31 -11.22
CA GLY A 38 -0.67 -15.96 -11.68
C GLY A 38 0.23 -14.88 -11.09
N GLY A 39 1.41 -15.26 -10.60
CA GLY A 39 2.41 -14.41 -9.95
C GLY A 39 2.53 -14.68 -8.45
N ILE A 40 3.72 -14.47 -7.91
CA ILE A 40 3.98 -14.37 -6.47
C ILE A 40 4.41 -12.93 -6.20
N SER A 41 3.77 -12.30 -5.24
CA SER A 41 4.09 -10.93 -4.85
C SER A 41 4.26 -10.83 -3.34
N SER A 42 5.17 -9.97 -2.90
CA SER A 42 5.35 -9.62 -1.49
C SER A 42 5.13 -8.12 -1.28
N THR A 43 4.56 -7.77 -0.14
CA THR A 43 4.32 -6.39 0.24
C THR A 43 4.29 -6.24 1.76
N ILE A 44 4.39 -5.01 2.24
CA ILE A 44 4.16 -4.66 3.63
C ILE A 44 2.76 -4.05 3.72
N GLY A 45 1.84 -4.79 4.36
CA GLY A 45 0.51 -4.30 4.70
C GLY A 45 0.56 -3.52 6.01
N VAL A 46 -0.06 -2.34 6.03
CA VAL A 46 -0.19 -1.51 7.24
C VAL A 46 -1.66 -1.29 7.50
N TYR A 47 -2.12 -1.74 8.65
CA TYR A 47 -3.53 -1.82 9.05
C TYR A 47 -3.78 -0.97 10.30
N PRO A 48 -4.14 0.33 10.13
CA PRO A 48 -4.46 1.19 11.28
C PRO A 48 -5.75 0.71 11.96
N SER A 49 -5.76 0.71 13.29
CA SER A 49 -6.94 0.39 14.08
C SER A 49 -8.07 1.41 13.82
N VAL A 50 -9.29 0.91 13.74
CA VAL A 50 -10.49 1.79 13.67
C VAL A 50 -10.93 2.29 15.04
N LYS A 51 -10.39 1.73 16.12
CA LYS A 51 -10.74 2.08 17.51
C LYS A 51 -9.77 3.07 18.11
N ASP A 52 -8.50 2.93 17.81
CA ASP A 52 -7.43 3.77 18.33
C ASP A 52 -6.61 4.34 17.17
N LYS A 53 -6.49 5.67 17.10
CA LYS A 53 -5.76 6.36 16.04
C LYS A 53 -4.23 6.10 16.07
N ASP A 54 -3.71 5.70 17.22
CA ASP A 54 -2.29 5.46 17.45
C ASP A 54 -1.91 3.97 17.34
N ASP A 55 -2.92 3.08 17.26
CA ASP A 55 -2.74 1.63 17.11
C ASP A 55 -2.79 1.20 15.65
N TYR A 56 -1.89 0.28 15.27
CA TYR A 56 -1.81 -0.27 13.93
C TYR A 56 -1.06 -1.60 13.93
N GLN A 57 -1.31 -2.42 12.91
CA GLN A 57 -0.58 -3.64 12.66
C GLN A 57 0.23 -3.52 11.36
N VAL A 58 1.45 -4.05 11.37
CA VAL A 58 2.28 -4.19 10.17
C VAL A 58 2.42 -5.68 9.87
N LYS A 59 2.14 -6.08 8.63
CA LYS A 59 2.24 -7.47 8.19
C LYS A 59 3.12 -7.57 6.94
N PHE A 60 4.03 -8.52 6.94
CA PHE A 60 4.68 -8.95 5.71
C PHE A 60 3.75 -9.94 5.02
N GLU A 61 3.29 -9.57 3.83
CA GLU A 61 2.31 -10.35 3.08
C GLU A 61 2.95 -10.97 1.87
N VAL A 62 2.74 -12.26 1.68
CA VAL A 62 3.08 -12.96 0.45
C VAL A 62 1.79 -13.50 -0.16
N ARG A 63 1.55 -13.18 -1.41
CA ARG A 63 0.33 -13.50 -2.13
C ARG A 63 0.63 -14.24 -3.41
N THR A 64 -0.16 -15.26 -3.68
CA THR A 64 -0.16 -15.95 -4.98
C THR A 64 -1.58 -16.31 -5.39
N LYS A 65 -1.78 -16.60 -6.65
CA LYS A 65 -2.97 -17.22 -7.20
C LYS A 65 -2.57 -18.30 -8.19
N ALA A 66 -3.25 -19.42 -8.16
CA ALA A 66 -2.98 -20.54 -9.06
C ALA A 66 -4.27 -21.31 -9.37
N LEU A 67 -4.26 -22.08 -10.42
CA LEU A 67 -5.28 -23.10 -10.66
C LEU A 67 -5.15 -24.22 -9.62
N TYR A 68 -6.21 -24.96 -9.36
CA TYR A 68 -6.22 -25.99 -8.31
C TYR A 68 -5.17 -27.08 -8.53
N ASP A 69 -4.98 -27.52 -9.77
CA ASP A 69 -3.95 -28.48 -10.17
C ASP A 69 -2.52 -27.93 -10.05
N LYS A 70 -2.36 -26.61 -9.90
CA LYS A 70 -1.09 -25.90 -9.77
C LYS A 70 -0.82 -25.37 -8.35
N LEU A 71 -1.72 -25.58 -7.41
CA LEU A 71 -1.52 -25.15 -6.02
C LEU A 71 -0.29 -25.79 -5.34
N PRO A 72 0.01 -27.09 -5.54
CA PRO A 72 1.23 -27.68 -4.96
C PRO A 72 2.52 -27.05 -5.49
N GLU A 73 2.60 -26.75 -6.79
CA GLU A 73 3.74 -26.06 -7.39
C GLU A 73 3.84 -24.61 -6.87
N ALA A 74 2.72 -23.89 -6.80
CA ALA A 74 2.69 -22.54 -6.24
C ALA A 74 3.17 -22.51 -4.79
N ALA A 75 2.73 -23.45 -3.96
CA ALA A 75 3.18 -23.59 -2.57
C ALA A 75 4.68 -23.93 -2.49
N THR A 76 5.18 -24.76 -3.40
CA THR A 76 6.60 -25.11 -3.47
C THR A 76 7.44 -23.88 -3.84
N LEU A 77 7.03 -23.10 -4.83
CA LEU A 77 7.70 -21.86 -5.23
C LEU A 77 7.68 -20.81 -4.11
N MET A 78 6.56 -20.68 -3.37
CA MET A 78 6.51 -19.81 -2.20
C MET A 78 7.50 -20.23 -1.11
N LYS A 79 7.57 -21.54 -0.81
CA LYS A 79 8.56 -22.10 0.14
C LYS A 79 9.99 -21.81 -0.32
N GLU A 80 10.28 -22.04 -1.58
CA GLU A 80 11.59 -21.77 -2.17
C GLU A 80 11.99 -20.29 -1.98
N MET A 81 11.10 -19.37 -2.35
CA MET A 81 11.34 -17.93 -2.20
C MET A 81 11.56 -17.50 -0.74
N LEU A 82 10.77 -18.03 0.19
CA LEU A 82 10.80 -17.58 1.58
C LEU A 82 11.96 -18.16 2.39
N PHE A 83 12.37 -19.40 2.12
CA PHE A 83 13.30 -20.13 3.00
C PHE A 83 14.64 -20.44 2.36
N THR A 84 14.78 -20.31 1.04
CA THR A 84 16.03 -20.69 0.35
C THR A 84 16.64 -19.58 -0.51
N SER A 85 16.08 -18.37 -0.46
CA SER A 85 16.64 -17.20 -1.15
C SER A 85 18.05 -16.88 -0.69
N ASN A 86 18.96 -16.67 -1.64
CA ASN A 86 20.35 -16.32 -1.37
C ASN A 86 20.47 -14.83 -1.05
N ILE A 87 20.31 -14.49 0.22
CA ILE A 87 20.41 -13.11 0.72
C ILE A 87 21.90 -12.64 0.75
N ASP A 88 22.85 -13.55 0.63
CA ASP A 88 24.30 -13.26 0.66
C ASP A 88 24.84 -12.80 -0.71
N ASP A 89 24.04 -12.80 -1.76
CA ASP A 89 24.47 -12.29 -3.07
C ASP A 89 24.49 -10.74 -3.07
N GLU A 90 25.63 -10.19 -2.65
CA GLU A 90 25.88 -8.75 -2.56
C GLU A 90 25.62 -8.02 -3.88
N LYS A 91 26.06 -8.63 -5.00
CA LYS A 91 25.87 -8.03 -6.33
C LYS A 91 24.38 -7.89 -6.65
N ARG A 92 23.62 -8.96 -6.40
CA ARG A 92 22.20 -8.97 -6.68
C ARG A 92 21.42 -8.04 -5.74
N LEU A 93 21.81 -7.95 -4.46
CA LEU A 93 21.24 -6.99 -3.53
C LEU A 93 21.45 -5.54 -4.00
N TYR A 94 22.65 -5.21 -4.46
CA TYR A 94 22.91 -3.89 -5.03
C TYR A 94 22.02 -3.58 -6.24
N GLU A 95 21.92 -4.54 -7.18
CA GLU A 95 21.04 -4.41 -8.35
C GLU A 95 19.57 -4.17 -7.94
N ILE A 96 19.08 -4.90 -6.94
CA ILE A 96 17.70 -4.73 -6.42
C ILE A 96 17.50 -3.35 -5.80
N ILE A 97 18.45 -2.85 -5.02
CA ILE A 97 18.39 -1.50 -4.43
C ILE A 97 18.32 -0.44 -5.54
N ALA A 98 19.19 -0.54 -6.55
CA ALA A 98 19.20 0.40 -7.67
C ALA A 98 17.89 0.36 -8.50
N GLU A 99 17.35 -0.85 -8.74
CA GLU A 99 16.07 -1.05 -9.42
C GLU A 99 14.89 -0.46 -8.62
N LEU A 100 14.84 -0.72 -7.31
CA LEU A 100 13.81 -0.19 -6.41
C LEU A 100 13.86 1.33 -6.36
N LYS A 101 15.05 1.90 -6.18
CA LYS A 101 15.25 3.37 -6.21
C LYS A 101 14.71 3.97 -7.50
N SER A 102 15.09 3.41 -8.65
CA SER A 102 14.64 3.92 -9.96
C SER A 102 13.12 3.83 -10.12
N ARG A 103 12.50 2.75 -9.68
CA ARG A 103 11.03 2.58 -9.69
C ARG A 103 10.32 3.58 -8.80
N LEU A 104 10.84 3.81 -7.60
CA LEU A 104 10.26 4.78 -6.67
C LEU A 104 10.38 6.20 -7.20
N GLN A 105 11.50 6.56 -7.82
CA GLN A 105 11.67 7.86 -8.45
C GLN A 105 10.60 8.13 -9.52
N VAL A 106 10.35 7.16 -10.40
CA VAL A 106 9.26 7.24 -11.38
C VAL A 106 7.89 7.32 -10.71
N SER A 107 7.65 6.53 -9.66
CA SER A 107 6.40 6.53 -8.92
C SER A 107 6.14 7.86 -8.21
N ILE A 108 7.16 8.47 -7.60
CA ILE A 108 7.06 9.79 -6.94
C ILE A 108 6.61 10.84 -7.94
N SER A 109 7.21 10.88 -9.14
CA SER A 109 6.83 11.84 -10.17
C SER A 109 5.46 11.56 -10.79
N SER A 110 5.11 10.29 -11.05
CA SER A 110 3.86 9.93 -11.74
C SER A 110 2.64 9.90 -10.82
N ALA A 111 2.81 9.53 -9.56
CA ALA A 111 1.77 9.43 -8.55
C ALA A 111 1.95 10.45 -7.40
N GLY A 112 2.50 11.62 -7.70
CA GLY A 112 2.84 12.65 -6.72
C GLY A 112 1.71 13.06 -5.79
N HIS A 113 0.44 12.98 -6.23
CA HIS A 113 -0.72 13.20 -5.37
C HIS A 113 -0.83 12.19 -4.22
N SER A 114 -0.59 10.90 -4.49
CA SER A 114 -0.59 9.87 -3.45
C SER A 114 0.61 10.02 -2.52
N VAL A 115 1.78 10.31 -3.09
CA VAL A 115 3.01 10.54 -2.32
C VAL A 115 2.86 11.76 -1.41
N ALA A 116 2.38 12.89 -1.92
CA ALA A 116 2.18 14.11 -1.16
C ALA A 116 1.14 13.94 -0.04
N SER A 117 0.01 13.27 -0.31
CA SER A 117 -1.01 13.02 0.73
C SER A 117 -0.51 12.07 1.81
N THR A 118 0.20 10.99 1.44
CA THR A 118 0.82 10.09 2.41
C THR A 118 1.87 10.82 3.25
N ARG A 119 2.75 11.61 2.63
CA ARG A 119 3.77 12.41 3.33
C ARG A 119 3.14 13.39 4.32
N ALA A 120 2.10 14.10 3.93
CA ALA A 120 1.39 15.00 4.83
C ALA A 120 0.76 14.26 6.04
N MET A 121 0.32 13.02 5.87
CA MET A 121 -0.20 12.19 6.96
C MET A 121 0.90 11.69 7.91
N THR A 122 2.15 11.55 7.48
CA THR A 122 3.25 11.12 8.37
C THR A 122 3.51 12.08 9.52
N TYR A 123 3.06 13.32 9.42
CA TYR A 123 3.28 14.35 10.44
C TYR A 123 2.45 14.11 11.72
N PHE A 124 1.51 13.18 11.69
CA PHE A 124 0.66 12.84 12.84
C PHE A 124 0.26 11.37 12.91
N SER A 125 0.45 10.58 11.86
CA SER A 125 0.03 9.18 11.79
C SER A 125 1.25 8.26 11.72
N LYS A 126 1.46 7.43 12.75
CA LYS A 126 2.52 6.42 12.78
C LYS A 126 2.34 5.38 11.65
N ALA A 127 1.09 4.99 11.37
CA ALA A 127 0.78 4.07 10.30
C ALA A 127 1.14 4.63 8.90
N ALA A 128 0.98 5.94 8.70
CA ALA A 128 1.35 6.59 7.45
C ALA A 128 2.88 6.60 7.24
N ALA A 129 3.66 6.67 8.32
CA ALA A 129 5.12 6.66 8.22
C ALA A 129 5.67 5.37 7.60
N TYR A 130 5.04 4.23 7.81
CA TYR A 130 5.41 2.97 7.13
C TYR A 130 5.09 2.97 5.63
N LYS A 131 4.22 3.86 5.17
CA LYS A 131 3.83 3.98 3.75
C LYS A 131 4.55 5.13 3.05
N ASP A 132 5.44 5.83 3.74
CA ASP A 132 6.11 7.01 3.22
C ASP A 132 7.14 6.66 2.15
N THR A 133 6.73 6.84 0.91
CA THR A 133 7.55 6.58 -0.27
C THR A 133 8.80 7.45 -0.32
N ILE A 134 8.73 8.69 0.21
CA ILE A 134 9.87 9.63 0.19
C ILE A 134 10.97 9.15 1.14
N THR A 135 10.63 8.85 2.39
CA THR A 135 11.61 8.33 3.36
C THR A 135 12.22 7.00 2.87
N PHE A 136 11.42 6.13 2.24
CA PHE A 136 11.93 4.89 1.68
C PHE A 136 12.86 5.15 0.50
N TYR A 137 12.53 6.07 -0.40
CA TYR A 137 13.39 6.48 -1.49
C TYR A 137 14.72 7.07 -1.00
N GLU A 138 14.68 7.96 -0.02
CA GLU A 138 15.89 8.54 0.60
C GLU A 138 16.77 7.45 1.23
N THR A 139 16.15 6.47 1.90
CA THR A 139 16.86 5.31 2.46
C THR A 139 17.56 4.49 1.38
N LEU A 140 16.92 4.25 0.23
CA LEU A 140 17.53 3.52 -0.88
C LEU A 140 18.66 4.31 -1.52
N CYS A 141 18.55 5.64 -1.62
CA CYS A 141 19.64 6.50 -2.11
C CYS A 141 20.87 6.40 -1.20
N ASP A 142 20.66 6.45 0.11
CA ASP A 142 21.73 6.33 1.11
C ASP A 142 22.36 4.93 1.11
N LEU A 143 21.56 3.87 1.03
CA LEU A 143 22.05 2.50 0.92
C LEU A 143 22.85 2.26 -0.35
N GLU A 144 22.42 2.79 -1.51
CA GLU A 144 23.16 2.66 -2.75
C GLU A 144 24.49 3.41 -2.69
N ALA A 145 24.49 4.64 -2.16
CA ALA A 145 25.70 5.48 -2.06
C ALA A 145 26.76 4.89 -1.12
N HIS A 146 26.36 4.18 -0.07
CA HIS A 146 27.25 3.60 0.94
C HIS A 146 27.18 2.07 0.99
N PHE A 147 26.87 1.43 -0.16
CA PHE A 147 26.60 0.00 -0.19
C PHE A 147 27.77 -0.83 0.30
N ASP A 148 28.98 -0.55 -0.16
CA ASP A 148 30.19 -1.31 0.23
C ASP A 148 30.49 -1.26 1.73
N GLU A 149 30.12 -0.15 2.39
CA GLU A 149 30.29 0.03 3.83
C GLU A 149 29.20 -0.67 4.65
N ARG A 150 27.99 -0.86 4.06
CA ARG A 150 26.78 -1.30 4.77
C ARG A 150 26.30 -2.70 4.38
N LYS A 151 26.81 -3.30 3.33
CA LYS A 151 26.32 -4.57 2.78
C LYS A 151 26.30 -5.73 3.79
N GLU A 152 27.33 -5.86 4.61
CA GLU A 152 27.40 -6.90 5.65
C GLU A 152 26.32 -6.68 6.74
N ALA A 153 26.18 -5.44 7.21
CA ALA A 153 25.17 -5.08 8.20
C ALA A 153 23.74 -5.24 7.62
N LEU A 154 23.54 -4.88 6.35
CA LEU A 154 22.28 -5.06 5.64
C LEU A 154 21.90 -6.54 5.53
N THR A 155 22.83 -7.37 5.07
CA THR A 155 22.64 -8.83 4.95
C THR A 155 22.32 -9.48 6.29
N ALA A 156 23.08 -9.12 7.35
CA ALA A 156 22.83 -9.61 8.71
C ALA A 156 21.41 -9.19 9.19
N LYS A 157 21.02 -7.95 8.91
CA LYS A 157 19.68 -7.44 9.29
C LYS A 157 18.56 -8.14 8.53
N LEU A 158 18.72 -8.42 7.24
CA LEU A 158 17.74 -9.16 6.45
C LEU A 158 17.56 -10.59 6.99
N LYS A 159 18.66 -11.28 7.37
CA LYS A 159 18.60 -12.61 7.99
C LYS A 159 17.89 -12.59 9.35
N GLU A 160 18.18 -11.59 10.19
CA GLU A 160 17.48 -11.37 11.46
C GLU A 160 15.98 -11.17 11.23
N MET A 161 15.58 -10.35 10.24
CA MET A 161 14.18 -10.11 9.89
C MET A 161 13.49 -11.40 9.43
N VAL A 162 14.11 -12.22 8.59
CA VAL A 162 13.55 -13.49 8.15
C VAL A 162 13.21 -14.38 9.33
N SER A 163 14.15 -14.56 10.27
CA SER A 163 13.93 -15.40 11.46
C SER A 163 12.90 -14.83 12.43
N SER A 164 12.75 -13.51 12.48
CA SER A 164 11.78 -12.85 13.37
C SER A 164 10.36 -12.79 12.80
N ILE A 165 10.22 -12.70 11.47
CA ILE A 165 8.93 -12.55 10.80
C ILE A 165 8.31 -13.91 10.48
N PHE A 166 9.12 -14.90 10.02
CA PHE A 166 8.62 -16.18 9.54
C PHE A 166 8.45 -17.19 10.67
N THR A 167 7.59 -16.88 11.62
CA THR A 167 7.34 -17.69 12.83
C THR A 167 5.96 -18.32 12.81
N LYS A 168 5.79 -19.43 13.51
CA LYS A 168 4.51 -20.12 13.65
C LYS A 168 3.47 -19.25 14.37
N GLU A 169 3.90 -18.51 15.38
CA GLU A 169 3.06 -17.67 16.22
C GLU A 169 2.39 -16.53 15.43
N HIS A 170 3.10 -15.95 14.47
CA HIS A 170 2.63 -14.79 13.70
C HIS A 170 2.01 -15.15 12.34
N LEU A 171 1.87 -16.45 12.03
CA LEU A 171 1.31 -16.89 10.77
C LEU A 171 -0.20 -16.61 10.71
N LEU A 172 -0.59 -15.82 9.72
CA LEU A 172 -1.99 -15.65 9.31
C LEU A 172 -2.13 -16.10 7.86
N VAL A 173 -3.05 -17.02 7.60
CA VAL A 173 -3.34 -17.52 6.26
C VAL A 173 -4.73 -17.10 5.85
N SER A 174 -4.84 -16.42 4.71
CA SER A 174 -6.12 -16.06 4.08
C SER A 174 -6.24 -16.77 2.75
N VAL A 175 -7.32 -17.50 2.56
CA VAL A 175 -7.59 -18.28 1.35
C VAL A 175 -8.93 -17.87 0.77
N THR A 176 -8.96 -17.69 -0.55
CA THR A 176 -10.18 -17.48 -1.31
C THR A 176 -10.23 -18.51 -2.43
N CYS A 177 -11.04 -19.51 -2.26
CA CYS A 177 -11.21 -20.61 -3.21
C CYS A 177 -12.60 -21.22 -3.08
N GLU A 178 -12.95 -22.12 -3.98
CA GLU A 178 -14.09 -23.03 -3.80
C GLU A 178 -13.72 -24.16 -2.81
N LYS A 179 -14.75 -24.88 -2.34
CA LYS A 179 -14.58 -25.91 -1.30
C LYS A 179 -13.52 -26.96 -1.67
N ASP A 180 -13.47 -27.35 -2.94
CA ASP A 180 -12.52 -28.38 -3.42
C ASP A 180 -11.06 -27.92 -3.37
N GLY A 181 -10.80 -26.61 -3.50
CA GLY A 181 -9.46 -26.05 -3.37
C GLY A 181 -8.95 -26.00 -1.92
N LEU A 182 -9.85 -25.98 -0.94
CA LEU A 182 -9.47 -25.83 0.47
C LEU A 182 -8.63 -27.00 0.98
N SER A 183 -9.03 -28.24 0.65
CA SER A 183 -8.29 -29.44 1.08
C SER A 183 -6.86 -29.51 0.52
N ILE A 184 -6.64 -28.97 -0.70
CA ILE A 184 -5.31 -28.89 -1.30
C ILE A 184 -4.46 -27.88 -0.52
N VAL A 185 -5.03 -26.72 -0.20
CA VAL A 185 -4.34 -25.69 0.59
C VAL A 185 -4.00 -26.20 1.99
N GLU A 186 -4.91 -26.88 2.67
CA GLU A 186 -4.68 -27.49 3.99
C GLU A 186 -3.51 -28.47 3.95
N THR A 187 -3.47 -29.35 2.94
CA THR A 187 -2.35 -30.29 2.73
C THR A 187 -1.01 -29.57 2.52
N GLU A 188 -1.00 -28.47 1.77
CA GLU A 188 0.24 -27.73 1.55
C GLU A 188 0.66 -26.92 2.80
N LEU A 189 -0.30 -26.44 3.61
CA LEU A 189 -0.01 -25.77 4.87
C LEU A 189 0.62 -26.73 5.90
N GLU A 190 0.16 -27.99 5.98
CA GLU A 190 0.79 -29.01 6.83
C GLU A 190 2.27 -29.22 6.52
N LYS A 191 2.68 -29.03 5.26
CA LYS A 191 4.09 -29.09 4.82
C LYS A 191 4.82 -27.76 5.03
N PHE A 192 4.11 -26.64 5.07
CA PHE A 192 4.69 -25.30 5.20
C PHE A 192 4.97 -24.92 6.64
N ILE A 193 4.02 -25.17 7.55
CA ILE A 193 4.10 -24.78 8.96
C ILE A 193 5.37 -25.29 9.66
N PRO A 194 5.81 -26.55 9.46
CA PRO A 194 7.04 -27.04 10.09
C PRO A 194 8.35 -26.32 9.65
N MET A 195 8.31 -25.57 8.55
CA MET A 195 9.47 -24.80 8.06
C MET A 195 9.62 -23.46 8.75
N LEU A 196 8.59 -22.99 9.44
CA LEU A 196 8.61 -21.73 10.18
C LEU A 196 9.41 -21.86 11.48
N TYR A 197 10.00 -20.73 11.90
CA TYR A 197 10.67 -20.64 13.20
C TYR A 197 9.65 -20.75 14.34
N GLU A 198 10.08 -21.28 15.50
CA GLU A 198 9.15 -21.54 16.62
C GLU A 198 8.65 -20.26 17.26
N THR A 199 9.52 -19.31 17.50
CA THR A 199 9.19 -18.04 18.14
C THR A 199 9.97 -16.89 17.55
N SER A 200 9.42 -15.68 17.62
CA SER A 200 10.06 -14.45 17.14
C SER A 200 11.03 -13.83 18.16
N GLY A 201 11.07 -14.31 19.39
CA GLY A 201 11.74 -13.59 20.46
C GLY A 201 10.96 -12.36 20.94
N GLU A 202 11.65 -11.36 21.46
CA GLU A 202 11.00 -10.11 21.91
C GLU A 202 10.48 -9.32 20.72
N GLU A 203 9.21 -8.89 20.76
CA GLU A 203 8.64 -7.93 19.80
C GLU A 203 9.34 -6.58 19.96
N LYS A 204 10.08 -6.20 18.93
CA LYS A 204 10.68 -4.86 18.84
C LYS A 204 9.80 -3.98 17.97
N GLN A 205 8.97 -3.15 18.57
CA GLN A 205 8.30 -2.09 17.84
C GLN A 205 9.28 -0.95 17.58
N ALA A 206 9.37 -0.53 16.31
CA ALA A 206 10.09 0.70 15.98
C ALA A 206 9.35 1.89 16.58
N GLU A 207 10.04 2.70 17.38
CA GLU A 207 9.48 3.93 17.92
C GLU A 207 9.39 4.98 16.81
N ILE A 208 8.19 5.19 16.28
CA ILE A 208 7.91 6.23 15.30
C ILE A 208 7.31 7.43 16.02
N VAL A 209 8.04 8.54 16.01
CA VAL A 209 7.57 9.81 16.55
C VAL A 209 7.19 10.73 15.38
N PRO A 210 5.88 10.96 15.15
CA PRO A 210 5.45 11.89 14.12
C PRO A 210 5.91 13.33 14.43
N VAL A 211 6.47 14.00 13.42
CA VAL A 211 6.93 15.38 13.53
C VAL A 211 6.19 16.22 12.51
N ARG A 212 5.48 17.24 12.99
CA ARG A 212 4.76 18.18 12.12
C ARG A 212 5.76 19.02 11.32
N LYS A 213 5.60 19.00 10.01
CA LYS A 213 6.43 19.76 9.07
C LYS A 213 5.56 20.50 8.06
N ASN A 214 6.20 21.43 7.36
CA ASN A 214 5.67 22.05 6.15
C ASN A 214 6.78 21.92 5.10
N GLU A 215 6.60 20.99 4.15
CA GLU A 215 7.65 20.59 3.23
C GLU A 215 7.21 20.81 1.78
N GLY A 216 8.18 21.11 0.93
CA GLY A 216 8.03 21.10 -0.51
C GLY A 216 9.15 20.27 -1.13
N PHE A 217 8.78 19.36 -2.05
CA PHE A 217 9.72 18.54 -2.80
C PHE A 217 9.77 19.05 -4.23
N MET A 218 10.98 19.27 -4.74
CA MET A 218 11.19 19.71 -6.12
C MET A 218 11.36 18.52 -7.05
N ASP A 219 10.65 18.56 -8.17
CA ASP A 219 10.77 17.63 -9.28
C ASP A 219 10.95 18.42 -10.58
N ALA A 220 11.43 17.77 -11.62
CA ALA A 220 11.53 18.35 -12.96
C ALA A 220 10.17 18.60 -13.64
N SER A 221 9.08 18.24 -13.00
CA SER A 221 7.70 18.46 -13.46
C SER A 221 7.33 19.94 -13.44
N GLN A 222 6.50 20.36 -14.39
CA GLN A 222 5.90 21.71 -14.43
C GLN A 222 4.54 21.78 -13.72
N VAL A 223 4.14 20.72 -13.02
CA VAL A 223 2.87 20.62 -12.31
C VAL A 223 3.11 20.30 -10.85
N LEU A 224 2.18 20.71 -10.00
CA LEU A 224 2.24 20.51 -8.55
C LEU A 224 1.25 19.42 -8.10
N TYR A 225 1.50 18.92 -6.91
CA TYR A 225 0.59 18.09 -6.13
C TYR A 225 0.50 18.71 -4.74
N VAL A 226 -0.57 19.48 -4.50
CA VAL A 226 -0.73 20.22 -3.25
C VAL A 226 -1.58 19.39 -2.31
N ALA A 227 -0.99 18.94 -1.19
CA ALA A 227 -1.66 18.10 -0.21
C ALA A 227 -1.74 18.77 1.15
N ARG A 228 -2.88 18.59 1.82
CA ARG A 228 -3.11 18.96 3.22
C ARG A 228 -3.77 17.79 3.93
N ALA A 229 -3.34 17.48 5.13
CA ALA A 229 -3.85 16.37 5.90
C ALA A 229 -4.05 16.73 7.37
N GLY A 230 -4.88 15.96 8.07
CA GLY A 230 -5.15 16.09 9.49
C GLY A 230 -5.80 14.82 10.04
N ASN A 231 -6.07 14.80 11.36
CA ASN A 231 -6.78 13.71 12.00
C ASN A 231 -7.90 14.27 12.88
N PHE A 232 -9.15 14.02 12.51
CA PHE A 232 -10.29 14.56 13.24
C PHE A 232 -10.50 13.86 14.60
N ARG A 233 -10.06 12.61 14.78
CA ARG A 233 -10.11 11.93 16.08
C ARG A 233 -9.16 12.55 17.10
N ALA A 234 -8.05 13.10 16.66
CA ALA A 234 -7.14 13.85 17.53
C ALA A 234 -7.79 15.11 18.14
N HIS A 235 -8.92 15.54 17.54
CA HIS A 235 -9.73 16.68 18.01
C HIS A 235 -11.05 16.25 18.68
N GLY A 236 -11.19 14.96 19.03
CA GLY A 236 -12.34 14.45 19.76
C GLY A 236 -13.57 14.11 18.90
N PHE A 237 -13.44 14.06 17.56
CA PHE A 237 -14.53 13.69 16.67
C PHE A 237 -14.43 12.22 16.25
N ASP A 238 -15.56 11.53 16.29
CA ASP A 238 -15.66 10.15 15.83
C ASP A 238 -16.01 10.07 14.34
N TYR A 239 -15.64 8.93 13.72
CA TYR A 239 -16.05 8.64 12.35
C TYR A 239 -17.55 8.40 12.27
N HIS A 240 -18.21 9.11 11.37
CA HIS A 240 -19.63 8.95 11.07
C HIS A 240 -19.84 8.66 9.57
N GLY A 241 -20.85 7.85 9.23
CA GLY A 241 -21.17 7.51 7.84
C GLY A 241 -21.46 8.71 6.94
N ALA A 242 -21.91 9.83 7.51
CA ALA A 242 -22.12 11.10 6.79
C ALA A 242 -20.81 11.64 6.14
N LEU A 243 -19.63 11.30 6.67
CA LEU A 243 -18.36 11.68 6.06
C LEU A 243 -18.17 11.09 4.66
N ARG A 244 -18.83 9.98 4.34
CA ARG A 244 -18.82 9.42 2.99
C ARG A 244 -19.63 10.28 2.01
N ILE A 245 -20.76 10.82 2.47
CA ILE A 245 -21.57 11.76 1.67
C ILE A 245 -20.81 13.07 1.52
N LEU A 246 -20.21 13.57 2.61
CA LEU A 246 -19.36 14.76 2.57
C LEU A 246 -18.20 14.61 1.57
N LYS A 247 -17.56 13.42 1.49
CA LYS A 247 -16.54 13.15 0.49
C LYS A 247 -17.05 13.42 -0.92
N VAL A 248 -18.23 12.94 -1.26
CA VAL A 248 -18.85 13.13 -2.59
C VAL A 248 -19.18 14.59 -2.83
N ILE A 249 -19.78 15.28 -1.86
CA ILE A 249 -20.10 16.71 -1.93
C ILE A 249 -18.81 17.51 -2.19
N MET A 250 -17.79 17.31 -1.38
CA MET A 250 -16.51 18.03 -1.50
C MET A 250 -15.85 17.78 -2.85
N GLU A 251 -15.86 16.53 -3.33
CA GLU A 251 -15.21 16.15 -4.56
C GLU A 251 -15.87 16.76 -5.79
N TYR A 252 -17.21 16.77 -5.87
CA TYR A 252 -17.94 17.24 -7.05
C TYR A 252 -18.29 18.72 -7.04
N ASP A 253 -18.63 19.28 -5.89
CA ASP A 253 -19.05 20.68 -5.84
C ASP A 253 -17.90 21.62 -5.53
N TYR A 254 -17.29 21.49 -4.35
CA TYR A 254 -16.33 22.49 -3.89
C TYR A 254 -14.95 22.36 -4.54
N LEU A 255 -14.33 21.19 -4.40
CA LEU A 255 -12.95 20.99 -4.87
C LEU A 255 -12.89 20.98 -6.39
N TRP A 256 -13.80 20.28 -7.05
CA TRP A 256 -13.83 20.20 -8.50
C TRP A 256 -14.03 21.59 -9.15
N ILE A 257 -15.00 22.35 -8.65
CA ILE A 257 -15.28 23.68 -9.20
C ILE A 257 -14.12 24.64 -8.98
N ASN A 258 -13.53 24.67 -7.79
CA ASN A 258 -12.54 25.67 -7.44
C ASN A 258 -11.12 25.28 -7.87
N ILE A 259 -10.72 24.01 -7.71
CA ILE A 259 -9.36 23.54 -8.02
C ILE A 259 -9.24 23.17 -9.50
N ARG A 260 -10.21 22.41 -10.06
CA ARG A 260 -10.14 21.98 -11.45
C ARG A 260 -10.69 23.01 -12.41
N VAL A 261 -11.97 23.34 -12.29
CA VAL A 261 -12.66 24.18 -13.30
C VAL A 261 -12.09 25.59 -13.32
N LYS A 262 -12.01 26.24 -12.17
CA LYS A 262 -11.51 27.62 -12.02
C LYS A 262 -9.99 27.68 -11.85
N GLY A 263 -9.38 26.68 -11.22
CA GLY A 263 -7.96 26.63 -10.90
C GLY A 263 -7.08 26.05 -11.99
N GLY A 264 -7.66 25.23 -12.89
CA GLY A 264 -6.93 24.64 -14.01
C GLY A 264 -6.15 23.36 -13.65
N ALA A 265 -6.31 22.80 -12.46
CA ALA A 265 -5.75 21.50 -12.11
C ALA A 265 -6.42 20.38 -12.92
N TYR A 266 -5.73 19.26 -13.10
CA TYR A 266 -6.30 18.10 -13.79
C TYR A 266 -7.32 17.35 -12.93
N GLY A 267 -7.14 17.35 -11.61
CA GLY A 267 -8.06 16.73 -10.66
C GLY A 267 -7.84 17.15 -9.22
N CYS A 268 -8.72 16.68 -8.36
CA CYS A 268 -8.64 16.85 -6.91
C CYS A 268 -9.29 15.64 -6.23
N MET A 269 -8.82 15.30 -5.04
CA MET A 269 -9.31 14.18 -4.26
C MET A 269 -9.37 14.55 -2.79
N ASN A 270 -10.24 13.88 -2.05
CA ASN A 270 -10.31 13.98 -0.61
C ASN A 270 -10.64 12.61 0.02
N GLY A 271 -10.31 12.42 1.29
CA GLY A 271 -10.58 11.18 2.00
C GLY A 271 -10.75 11.38 3.50
N TYR A 272 -11.66 10.57 4.08
CA TYR A 272 -11.95 10.52 5.51
C TYR A 272 -11.89 9.07 5.95
N MET A 273 -10.86 8.70 6.71
CA MET A 273 -10.60 7.32 7.12
C MET A 273 -11.22 7.03 8.48
N LYS A 274 -11.51 5.75 8.76
CA LYS A 274 -12.13 5.34 10.04
C LYS A 274 -11.23 5.59 11.25
N ASN A 275 -9.91 5.58 11.08
CA ASN A 275 -8.93 5.93 12.12
C ASN A 275 -8.80 7.45 12.37
N GLY A 276 -9.55 8.27 11.63
CA GLY A 276 -9.55 9.72 11.74
C GLY A 276 -8.67 10.46 10.74
N ASP A 277 -7.78 9.76 10.04
CA ASP A 277 -6.92 10.38 9.03
C ASP A 277 -7.80 10.97 7.91
N THR A 278 -7.51 12.21 7.55
CA THR A 278 -8.19 12.92 6.47
C THR A 278 -7.20 13.69 5.63
N TYR A 279 -7.49 13.82 4.33
CA TYR A 279 -6.64 14.55 3.41
C TYR A 279 -7.44 15.22 2.30
N PHE A 280 -6.84 16.29 1.77
CA PHE A 280 -7.21 16.95 0.52
C PHE A 280 -5.97 17.00 -0.35
N VAL A 281 -6.09 16.73 -1.64
CA VAL A 281 -4.96 16.78 -2.56
C VAL A 281 -5.40 17.19 -3.95
N SER A 282 -4.60 18.05 -4.60
CA SER A 282 -4.75 18.38 -6.01
C SER A 282 -3.85 17.49 -6.88
N TYR A 283 -4.23 17.33 -8.14
CA TYR A 283 -3.53 16.50 -9.10
C TYR A 283 -3.18 17.30 -10.36
N ARG A 284 -1.88 17.39 -10.67
CA ARG A 284 -1.35 18.20 -11.75
C ARG A 284 -1.90 19.63 -11.72
N ASP A 285 -1.61 20.30 -10.64
CA ASP A 285 -2.11 21.63 -10.30
C ASP A 285 -1.08 22.70 -10.73
N PRO A 286 -1.50 23.76 -11.43
CA PRO A 286 -0.60 24.88 -11.72
C PRO A 286 -0.45 25.87 -10.53
N ASN A 287 -1.25 25.73 -9.46
CA ASN A 287 -1.34 26.75 -8.40
C ASN A 287 -1.02 26.17 -7.03
N LEU A 288 -0.03 26.70 -6.35
CA LEU A 288 0.28 26.32 -4.96
C LEU A 288 -0.56 27.12 -3.95
N GLU A 289 -0.43 28.45 -3.97
CA GLU A 289 -1.04 29.35 -2.98
C GLU A 289 -2.56 29.34 -3.08
N LYS A 290 -3.09 29.52 -4.28
CA LYS A 290 -4.54 29.51 -4.52
C LYS A 290 -5.23 28.22 -4.10
N THR A 291 -4.58 27.07 -4.30
CA THR A 291 -5.12 25.79 -3.87
C THR A 291 -5.12 25.66 -2.34
N ASN A 292 -4.10 26.18 -1.65
CA ASN A 292 -4.09 26.27 -0.20
C ASN A 292 -5.20 27.21 0.33
N GLU A 293 -5.45 28.35 -0.29
CA GLU A 293 -6.57 29.23 0.04
C GLU A 293 -7.94 28.54 -0.13
N ILE A 294 -8.09 27.73 -1.18
CA ILE A 294 -9.30 26.92 -1.37
C ILE A 294 -9.48 25.92 -0.22
N TYR A 295 -8.41 25.27 0.23
CA TYR A 295 -8.48 24.37 1.39
C TYR A 295 -8.83 25.12 2.69
N ASP A 296 -8.34 26.35 2.88
CA ASP A 296 -8.72 27.20 4.02
C ASP A 296 -10.21 27.60 3.98
N GLY A 297 -10.79 27.69 2.80
CA GLY A 297 -12.21 27.99 2.61
C GLY A 297 -13.19 26.83 2.87
N ILE A 298 -12.71 25.60 3.08
CA ILE A 298 -13.55 24.41 3.28
C ILE A 298 -14.52 24.56 4.48
N PRO A 299 -14.10 25.02 5.67
CA PRO A 299 -15.01 25.17 6.80
C PRO A 299 -16.19 26.12 6.48
N ALA A 300 -15.91 27.27 5.91
CA ALA A 300 -16.92 28.23 5.55
C ALA A 300 -17.90 27.71 4.49
N TYR A 301 -17.39 26.92 3.53
CA TYR A 301 -18.26 26.25 2.56
C TYR A 301 -19.21 25.26 3.23
N ILE A 302 -18.69 24.43 4.16
CA ILE A 302 -19.51 23.42 4.86
C ILE A 302 -20.59 24.09 5.72
N GLU A 303 -20.25 25.18 6.43
CA GLU A 303 -21.19 25.93 7.26
C GLU A 303 -22.33 26.56 6.45
N GLN A 304 -22.06 26.96 5.20
CA GLN A 304 -23.04 27.60 4.31
C GLN A 304 -23.70 26.58 3.35
N PHE A 305 -23.28 25.32 3.39
CA PHE A 305 -23.78 24.31 2.48
C PHE A 305 -25.27 24.06 2.67
N THR A 306 -26.00 24.18 1.57
CA THR A 306 -27.42 23.83 1.49
C THR A 306 -27.64 22.99 0.24
N ALA A 307 -28.49 21.99 0.35
CA ALA A 307 -28.89 21.16 -0.78
C ALA A 307 -30.40 20.91 -0.72
N ASP A 308 -31.07 20.97 -1.85
CA ASP A 308 -32.44 20.51 -1.94
C ASP A 308 -32.50 18.95 -1.90
N GLU A 309 -33.72 18.40 -1.84
CA GLU A 309 -33.94 16.95 -1.79
C GLU A 309 -33.35 16.22 -3.01
N ARG A 310 -33.43 16.84 -4.18
CA ARG A 310 -32.92 16.26 -5.44
C ARG A 310 -31.38 16.17 -5.43
N ASP A 311 -30.72 17.23 -5.00
CA ASP A 311 -29.25 17.27 -4.94
C ASP A 311 -28.72 16.35 -3.83
N MET A 312 -29.37 16.34 -2.66
CA MET A 312 -29.02 15.40 -1.60
C MET A 312 -29.19 13.94 -2.06
N THR A 313 -30.24 13.64 -2.82
CA THR A 313 -30.44 12.30 -3.39
C THR A 313 -29.31 11.92 -4.34
N LYS A 314 -28.81 12.82 -5.18
CA LYS A 314 -27.64 12.55 -6.05
C LYS A 314 -26.39 12.20 -5.25
N TYR A 315 -26.10 12.95 -4.17
CA TYR A 315 -24.93 12.68 -3.33
C TYR A 315 -25.04 11.31 -2.62
N ILE A 316 -26.22 10.98 -2.14
CA ILE A 316 -26.50 9.67 -1.51
C ILE A 316 -26.32 8.54 -2.54
N ILE A 317 -26.87 8.67 -3.75
CA ILE A 317 -26.74 7.69 -4.82
C ILE A 317 -25.26 7.54 -5.21
N GLY A 318 -24.52 8.64 -5.39
CA GLY A 318 -23.08 8.61 -5.65
C GLY A 318 -22.31 7.87 -4.55
N THR A 319 -22.63 8.13 -3.30
CA THR A 319 -22.02 7.46 -2.15
C THR A 319 -22.33 5.97 -2.13
N ILE A 320 -23.57 5.57 -2.40
CA ILE A 320 -23.96 4.14 -2.47
C ILE A 320 -23.23 3.46 -3.63
N SER A 321 -23.14 4.11 -4.78
CA SER A 321 -22.41 3.59 -5.95
C SER A 321 -20.94 3.30 -5.63
N ASP A 322 -20.27 4.21 -4.92
CA ASP A 322 -18.88 4.02 -4.46
C ASP A 322 -18.75 2.86 -3.47
N MET A 323 -19.79 2.57 -2.69
CA MET A 323 -19.77 1.51 -1.68
C MET A 323 -20.13 0.14 -2.24
N ASP A 324 -20.95 0.08 -3.26
CA ASP A 324 -21.52 -1.17 -3.81
C ASP A 324 -20.81 -1.60 -5.10
N VAL A 325 -19.54 -1.20 -5.29
CA VAL A 325 -18.72 -1.65 -6.41
C VAL A 325 -18.65 -3.18 -6.43
N PRO A 326 -18.98 -3.82 -7.57
CA PRO A 326 -18.86 -5.27 -7.71
C PRO A 326 -17.45 -5.77 -7.40
N MET A 327 -17.34 -6.79 -6.57
CA MET A 327 -16.07 -7.39 -6.19
C MET A 327 -15.95 -8.80 -6.75
N ASN A 328 -14.81 -9.10 -7.36
CA ASN A 328 -14.44 -10.47 -7.68
C ASN A 328 -14.03 -11.25 -6.41
N PRO A 329 -13.92 -12.60 -6.47
CA PRO A 329 -13.57 -13.41 -5.30
C PRO A 329 -12.28 -12.97 -4.61
N SER A 330 -11.22 -12.64 -5.35
CA SER A 330 -9.95 -12.16 -4.79
C SER A 330 -10.13 -10.88 -3.98
N THR A 331 -10.83 -9.88 -4.54
CA THR A 331 -11.09 -8.61 -3.84
C THR A 331 -11.95 -8.82 -2.58
N LYS A 332 -12.89 -9.79 -2.60
CA LYS A 332 -13.66 -10.15 -1.39
C LYS A 332 -12.77 -10.74 -0.30
N GLY A 333 -11.84 -11.62 -0.67
CA GLY A 333 -10.86 -12.20 0.24
C GLY A 333 -9.96 -11.13 0.87
N ASP A 334 -9.39 -10.24 0.04
CA ASP A 334 -8.57 -9.12 0.50
C ASP A 334 -9.32 -8.20 1.47
N ARG A 335 -10.57 -7.90 1.16
CA ARG A 335 -11.42 -7.07 2.02
C ARG A 335 -11.74 -7.75 3.34
N SER A 336 -12.04 -9.04 3.32
CA SER A 336 -12.30 -9.84 4.52
C SER A 336 -11.08 -9.86 5.43
N MET A 337 -9.89 -10.12 4.88
CA MET A 337 -8.64 -10.09 5.62
C MET A 337 -8.35 -8.70 6.21
N ALA A 338 -8.51 -7.65 5.43
CA ALA A 338 -8.34 -6.29 5.92
C ALA A 338 -9.30 -5.97 7.06
N CYS A 339 -10.58 -6.37 6.96
CA CYS A 339 -11.56 -6.18 8.02
C CYS A 339 -11.19 -6.92 9.32
N LEU A 340 -10.67 -8.15 9.21
CA LEU A 340 -10.16 -8.91 10.36
C LEU A 340 -9.03 -8.15 11.06
N LEU A 341 -8.08 -7.62 10.30
CA LEU A 341 -6.91 -6.91 10.82
C LEU A 341 -7.25 -5.51 11.38
N TYR A 342 -8.28 -4.84 10.84
CA TYR A 342 -8.79 -3.56 11.38
C TYR A 342 -9.65 -3.71 12.65
N THR A 343 -9.92 -4.94 13.11
CA THR A 343 -10.65 -5.27 14.35
C THR A 343 -12.11 -4.81 14.42
N SER A 344 -12.75 -4.56 13.29
CA SER A 344 -14.20 -4.29 13.25
C SER A 344 -14.81 -4.87 11.97
N PRO A 345 -15.36 -6.09 12.01
CA PRO A 345 -16.16 -6.57 10.89
C PRO A 345 -17.32 -5.60 10.64
N SER A 346 -17.44 -5.11 9.40
CA SER A 346 -18.61 -4.35 8.99
C SER A 346 -19.81 -5.27 8.89
N PRO A 347 -21.04 -4.85 9.25
CA PRO A 347 -22.24 -5.63 9.02
C PRO A 347 -22.44 -6.08 7.57
N ARG A 348 -21.77 -5.43 6.61
CA ARG A 348 -21.74 -5.82 5.20
C ARG A 348 -20.69 -6.89 4.87
N ASP A 349 -19.70 -7.09 5.72
CA ASP A 349 -18.63 -8.06 5.52
C ASP A 349 -19.03 -9.46 6.01
N THR A 350 -20.17 -9.56 6.66
CA THR A 350 -20.78 -10.82 7.19
C THR A 350 -21.91 -11.36 6.30
N ARG A 351 -22.13 -10.79 5.11
CA ARG A 351 -23.13 -11.28 4.13
C ARG A 351 -22.50 -12.07 3.01
#